data_58ebe30131bf8826bc251f4f8281eb7a
#
_entry.id   58ebe30131bf8826bc251f4f8281eb7a
#
_cell.length_a   1.000
_cell.length_b   1.000
_cell.length_c   1.000
_cell.angle_alpha   90.00
_cell.angle_beta   90.00
_cell.angle_gamma   90.00
#
_symmetry.space_group_name_H-M   'P 1'
#
loop_
_entity.id
_entity.type
_entity.pdbx_description
1 polymer ?
#
loop_
_entity_poly.entity_id
_entity_poly.type
_entity_poly.pdbx_seq_one_letter_code
_entity_poly.pdbx_strand_id
1 'polypeptide(L)'
;MGDALKVVELFAGIGTQSMALKVLDIKHKVVAMSEIDKYAIQSYNLIHGETPNLGDVSKIVPSEVPDCDLLTYSFPCISVSVSGNQDGIKQGSGTSSSLLWYCKGIIEAKKPKYLLMENVKNLLGKNHYKHFQEWCNVLESFGYTNYYKVLNAKHYGVPQNRERVFMVSILGEHKPYQFPDLEDVSTCIEDILEDNPDKKYYLAEDNKKKFIENLKEAGLETALEKINSTEKSTQTVNIGNMYNNKYDSQAGRIYGRNGVSPTLSTMNGGNRQPKIIEGKFDPDHLDSFELRKLTPLEC
;
A
#
# COMPACT_ATOMS: atom_id res chain seq x y z
N MET A 1 24.21 -25.42 -0.14
CA MET A 1 23.02 -24.63 0.15
C MET A 1 23.50 -23.23 0.48
N GLY A 2 23.06 -22.18 -0.23
CA GLY A 2 23.48 -20.81 0.08
C GLY A 2 22.99 -20.38 1.44
N ASP A 3 23.75 -19.49 2.10
CA ASP A 3 23.35 -18.91 3.38
C ASP A 3 22.03 -18.13 3.23
N ALA A 4 21.25 -18.05 4.33
CA ALA A 4 20.02 -17.27 4.33
C ALA A 4 20.33 -15.79 4.14
N LEU A 5 19.59 -15.10 3.28
CA LEU A 5 19.71 -13.67 3.03
C LEU A 5 19.50 -12.90 4.35
N LYS A 6 20.48 -12.12 4.79
CA LYS A 6 20.35 -11.26 5.97
C LYS A 6 19.65 -9.96 5.57
N VAL A 7 18.57 -9.64 6.26
CA VAL A 7 17.72 -8.48 5.95
C VAL A 7 17.70 -7.51 7.14
N VAL A 8 17.82 -6.23 6.84
CA VAL A 8 17.48 -5.12 7.77
C VAL A 8 16.29 -4.37 7.19
N GLU A 9 15.23 -4.18 7.98
CA GLU A 9 14.03 -3.47 7.58
C GLU A 9 13.91 -2.13 8.32
N LEU A 10 14.10 -1.02 7.62
CA LEU A 10 13.86 0.32 8.18
C LEU A 10 12.42 0.76 7.85
N PHE A 11 11.76 1.38 8.84
CA PHE A 11 10.32 1.72 8.77
C PHE A 11 9.48 0.45 8.51
N ALA A 12 9.75 -0.59 9.30
CA ALA A 12 9.33 -1.95 9.01
C ALA A 12 7.79 -2.12 8.96
N GLY A 13 7.03 -1.29 9.67
CA GLY A 13 5.59 -1.46 9.78
C GLY A 13 5.25 -2.85 10.33
N ILE A 14 4.48 -3.63 9.57
CA ILE A 14 4.15 -5.02 9.90
C ILE A 14 5.04 -6.05 9.17
N GLY A 15 6.12 -5.62 8.50
CA GLY A 15 7.07 -6.51 7.81
C GLY A 15 6.57 -7.06 6.48
N THR A 16 5.94 -6.24 5.65
CA THR A 16 5.39 -6.68 4.35
C THR A 16 6.47 -7.16 3.38
N GLN A 17 7.68 -6.62 3.44
CA GLN A 17 8.81 -7.06 2.62
C GLN A 17 9.26 -8.47 3.01
N SER A 18 9.36 -8.77 4.30
CA SER A 18 9.63 -10.14 4.79
C SER A 18 8.50 -11.11 4.43
N MET A 19 7.23 -10.67 4.49
CA MET A 19 6.11 -11.49 4.02
C MET A 19 6.29 -11.85 2.54
N ALA A 20 6.66 -10.88 1.69
CA ALA A 20 6.91 -11.13 0.28
C ALA A 20 8.04 -12.14 0.05
N LEU A 21 9.15 -12.03 0.80
CA LEU A 21 10.25 -12.99 0.72
C LEU A 21 9.80 -14.40 1.15
N LYS A 22 8.93 -14.53 2.17
CA LYS A 22 8.35 -15.82 2.58
C LYS A 22 7.46 -16.41 1.48
N VAL A 23 6.59 -15.60 0.86
CA VAL A 23 5.71 -16.05 -0.24
C VAL A 23 6.52 -16.56 -1.43
N LEU A 24 7.67 -15.93 -1.71
CA LEU A 24 8.59 -16.32 -2.78
C LEU A 24 9.52 -17.48 -2.40
N ASP A 25 9.36 -18.08 -1.21
CA ASP A 25 10.24 -19.13 -0.67
C ASP A 25 11.75 -18.75 -0.67
N ILE A 26 12.03 -17.44 -0.52
CA ILE A 26 13.40 -16.95 -0.40
C ILE A 26 13.86 -17.13 1.05
N LYS A 27 14.85 -17.99 1.27
CA LYS A 27 15.45 -18.18 2.59
C LYS A 27 16.09 -16.88 3.06
N HIS A 28 15.54 -16.30 4.11
CA HIS A 28 16.04 -15.06 4.68
C HIS A 28 15.94 -15.05 6.20
N LYS A 29 16.67 -14.13 6.81
CA LYS A 29 16.60 -13.84 8.25
C LYS A 29 16.62 -12.32 8.42
N VAL A 30 15.58 -11.76 9.01
CA VAL A 30 15.61 -10.38 9.45
C VAL A 30 16.49 -10.31 10.70
N VAL A 31 17.63 -9.63 10.59
CA VAL A 31 18.62 -9.50 11.66
C VAL A 31 18.35 -8.29 12.56
N ALA A 32 17.67 -7.28 12.04
CA ALA A 32 17.14 -6.13 12.80
C ALA A 32 16.05 -5.43 12.01
N MET A 33 15.15 -4.74 12.72
CA MET A 33 14.17 -3.84 12.11
C MET A 33 14.18 -2.48 12.83
N SER A 34 13.62 -1.44 12.22
CA SER A 34 13.40 -0.12 12.84
C SER A 34 11.94 0.25 12.67
N GLU A 35 11.22 0.38 13.78
CA GLU A 35 9.82 0.80 13.83
C GLU A 35 9.55 1.47 15.19
N ILE A 36 8.68 2.47 15.23
CA ILE A 36 8.33 3.23 16.44
C ILE A 36 6.87 3.06 16.87
N ASP A 37 5.99 2.65 15.93
CA ASP A 37 4.59 2.43 16.24
C ASP A 37 4.42 1.12 17.02
N LYS A 38 3.91 1.23 18.25
CA LYS A 38 3.76 0.07 19.16
C LYS A 38 2.82 -1.01 18.61
N TYR A 39 1.82 -0.64 17.82
CA TYR A 39 0.86 -1.60 17.27
C TYR A 39 1.44 -2.29 16.03
N ALA A 40 2.18 -1.55 15.21
CA ALA A 40 2.94 -2.13 14.12
C ALA A 40 3.99 -3.14 14.64
N ILE A 41 4.74 -2.78 15.69
CA ILE A 41 5.72 -3.68 16.35
C ILE A 41 5.04 -4.94 16.88
N GLN A 42 3.90 -4.82 17.57
CA GLN A 42 3.15 -5.97 18.06
C GLN A 42 2.70 -6.88 16.92
N SER A 43 2.15 -6.31 15.85
CA SER A 43 1.74 -7.06 14.65
C SER A 43 2.94 -7.73 13.98
N TYR A 44 4.05 -7.01 13.85
CA TYR A 44 5.29 -7.54 13.30
C TYR A 44 5.73 -8.80 14.06
N ASN A 45 5.82 -8.72 15.39
CA ASN A 45 6.26 -9.82 16.24
C ASN A 45 5.30 -11.02 16.18
N LEU A 46 4.00 -10.78 16.06
CA LEU A 46 3.02 -11.86 15.87
C LEU A 46 3.18 -12.60 14.54
N ILE A 47 3.55 -11.89 13.47
CA ILE A 47 3.67 -12.45 12.11
C ILE A 47 5.04 -13.10 11.88
N HIS A 48 6.11 -12.46 12.38
CA HIS A 48 7.49 -12.83 12.05
C HIS A 48 8.28 -13.43 13.21
N GLY A 49 7.76 -13.35 14.44
CA GLY A 49 8.50 -13.62 15.67
C GLY A 49 9.28 -12.41 16.17
N GLU A 50 9.81 -12.51 17.38
CA GLU A 50 10.60 -11.44 17.97
C GLU A 50 11.84 -11.13 17.14
N THR A 51 11.99 -9.87 16.75
CA THR A 51 13.11 -9.36 15.97
C THR A 51 13.71 -8.15 16.69
N PRO A 52 15.06 -8.03 16.78
CA PRO A 52 15.69 -6.86 17.37
C PRO A 52 15.20 -5.56 16.71
N ASN A 53 14.62 -4.66 17.52
CA ASN A 53 14.12 -3.38 17.05
C ASN A 53 15.10 -2.26 17.39
N LEU A 54 15.61 -1.57 16.37
CA LEU A 54 16.51 -0.43 16.48
C LEU A 54 15.79 0.88 16.86
N GLY A 55 14.43 0.87 16.87
CA GLY A 55 13.61 2.01 17.25
C GLY A 55 13.59 3.12 16.19
N ASP A 56 13.71 4.37 16.64
CA ASP A 56 13.63 5.56 15.78
C ASP A 56 14.85 5.68 14.86
N VAL A 57 14.63 5.65 13.56
CA VAL A 57 15.68 5.72 12.53
C VAL A 57 16.59 6.93 12.69
N SER A 58 16.07 8.06 13.20
CA SER A 58 16.84 9.29 13.40
C SER A 58 17.85 9.19 14.55
N LYS A 59 17.74 8.16 15.38
CA LYS A 59 18.59 7.91 16.56
C LYS A 59 19.52 6.72 16.38
N ILE A 60 19.41 6.00 15.27
CA ILE A 60 20.25 4.84 15.01
C ILE A 60 21.71 5.29 14.79
N VAL A 61 22.62 4.65 15.51
CA VAL A 61 24.04 4.77 15.25
C VAL A 61 24.41 3.81 14.11
N PRO A 62 24.83 4.30 12.93
CA PRO A 62 25.02 3.45 11.75
C PRO A 62 25.97 2.26 11.95
N SER A 63 27.01 2.41 12.77
CA SER A 63 27.97 1.33 13.06
C SER A 63 27.36 0.17 13.86
N GLU A 64 26.30 0.42 14.63
CA GLU A 64 25.63 -0.56 15.48
C GLU A 64 24.58 -1.39 14.72
N VAL A 65 24.18 -0.97 13.51
CA VAL A 65 23.29 -1.77 12.66
C VAL A 65 24.00 -3.06 12.27
N PRO A 66 23.36 -4.24 12.37
CA PRO A 66 23.95 -5.48 11.89
C PRO A 66 24.28 -5.45 10.40
N ASP A 67 25.31 -6.17 9.99
CA ASP A 67 25.61 -6.35 8.57
C ASP A 67 24.49 -7.15 7.88
N CYS A 68 24.08 -6.72 6.70
CA CYS A 68 23.01 -7.31 5.95
C CYS A 68 23.32 -7.36 4.45
N ASP A 69 22.63 -8.26 3.76
CA ASP A 69 22.71 -8.40 2.30
C ASP A 69 21.66 -7.54 1.60
N LEU A 70 20.48 -7.41 2.23
CA LEU A 70 19.35 -6.60 1.78
C LEU A 70 18.94 -5.61 2.87
N LEU A 71 18.82 -4.35 2.51
CA LEU A 71 18.21 -3.32 3.34
C LEU A 71 16.94 -2.80 2.66
N THR A 72 15.80 -2.89 3.35
CA THR A 72 14.53 -2.32 2.87
C THR A 72 14.21 -1.04 3.64
N TYR A 73 13.62 -0.04 2.95
CA TYR A 73 13.29 1.23 3.57
C TYR A 73 12.10 1.92 2.89
N SER A 74 10.94 1.76 3.50
CA SER A 74 9.68 2.38 3.05
C SER A 74 9.34 3.57 3.96
N PHE A 75 10.07 4.68 3.77
CA PHE A 75 9.96 5.84 4.63
C PHE A 75 8.57 6.51 4.56
N PRO A 76 8.16 7.27 5.60
CA PRO A 76 6.82 7.86 5.66
C PRO A 76 6.48 8.73 4.44
N CYS A 77 5.30 8.50 3.85
CA CYS A 77 4.84 9.17 2.65
C CYS A 77 3.95 10.41 2.89
N ILE A 78 3.70 10.78 4.16
CA ILE A 78 2.70 11.82 4.51
C ILE A 78 3.02 13.16 3.82
N SER A 79 4.29 13.54 3.77
CA SER A 79 4.74 14.80 3.15
C SER A 79 4.92 14.73 1.63
N VAL A 80 4.69 13.55 1.03
CA VAL A 80 4.82 13.31 -0.42
C VAL A 80 3.48 12.93 -1.03
N SER A 81 2.56 12.35 -0.24
CA SER A 81 1.24 11.90 -0.71
C SER A 81 0.40 13.08 -1.20
N VAL A 82 -0.36 12.86 -2.27
CA VAL A 82 -1.37 13.82 -2.77
C VAL A 82 -2.40 14.18 -1.69
N SER A 83 -2.68 13.27 -0.76
CA SER A 83 -3.58 13.48 0.38
C SER A 83 -2.92 14.11 1.61
N GLY A 84 -1.61 14.40 1.55
CA GLY A 84 -0.82 14.97 2.64
C GLY A 84 -0.43 16.42 2.39
N ASN A 85 0.45 16.95 3.24
CA ASN A 85 0.88 18.36 3.20
C ASN A 85 1.78 18.70 2.00
N GLN A 86 2.29 17.70 1.28
CA GLN A 86 3.19 17.83 0.13
C GLN A 86 4.49 18.63 0.39
N ASP A 87 4.95 18.67 1.65
CA ASP A 87 6.19 19.40 2.04
C ASP A 87 7.47 18.74 1.52
N GLY A 88 7.35 17.53 0.98
CA GLY A 88 8.41 16.82 0.27
C GLY A 88 9.42 16.09 1.15
N ILE A 89 10.51 15.66 0.50
CA ILE A 89 11.61 14.87 1.08
C ILE A 89 12.92 15.68 1.17
N LYS A 90 12.89 17.00 1.10
CA LYS A 90 14.08 17.83 1.14
C LYS A 90 14.91 17.55 2.40
N GLN A 91 16.21 17.37 2.24
CA GLN A 91 17.12 17.16 3.36
C GLN A 91 17.04 18.32 4.37
N GLY A 92 16.91 17.99 5.65
CA GLY A 92 16.83 18.97 6.74
C GLY A 92 15.51 19.74 6.82
N SER A 93 14.46 19.36 6.07
CA SER A 93 13.14 20.01 6.13
C SER A 93 12.39 19.76 7.43
N GLY A 94 12.78 18.74 8.22
CA GLY A 94 12.06 18.33 9.43
C GLY A 94 10.73 17.63 9.15
N THR A 95 10.40 17.34 7.90
CA THR A 95 9.19 16.60 7.52
C THR A 95 9.35 15.11 7.82
N SER A 96 8.24 14.39 8.03
CA SER A 96 8.28 12.93 8.24
C SER A 96 8.90 12.19 7.05
N SER A 97 8.73 12.67 5.83
CA SER A 97 9.34 12.07 4.63
C SER A 97 10.83 12.40 4.49
N SER A 98 11.37 13.44 5.18
CA SER A 98 12.79 13.72 5.23
C SER A 98 13.59 12.72 6.06
N LEU A 99 12.93 11.83 6.81
CA LEU A 99 13.54 10.71 7.52
C LEU A 99 14.31 9.76 6.58
N LEU A 100 14.00 9.78 5.27
CA LEU A 100 14.82 9.13 4.24
C LEU A 100 16.32 9.41 4.39
N TRP A 101 16.68 10.64 4.74
CA TRP A 101 18.08 11.07 4.80
C TRP A 101 18.88 10.44 5.94
N TYR A 102 18.23 9.93 6.98
CA TYR A 102 18.90 9.15 8.03
C TYR A 102 19.36 7.78 7.54
N CYS A 103 18.67 7.22 6.51
CA CYS A 103 19.11 5.99 5.87
C CYS A 103 20.48 6.13 5.19
N LYS A 104 20.88 7.36 4.78
CA LYS A 104 22.17 7.64 4.13
C LYS A 104 23.34 7.10 4.95
N GLY A 105 23.43 7.45 6.22
CA GLY A 105 24.55 7.04 7.10
C GLY A 105 24.59 5.52 7.31
N ILE A 106 23.42 4.88 7.41
CA ILE A 106 23.32 3.42 7.56
C ILE A 106 23.80 2.72 6.28
N ILE A 107 23.31 3.16 5.11
CA ILE A 107 23.69 2.59 3.82
C ILE A 107 25.20 2.80 3.54
N GLU A 108 25.73 3.99 3.85
CA GLU A 108 27.15 4.30 3.69
C GLU A 108 28.04 3.41 4.56
N ALA A 109 27.64 3.18 5.84
CA ALA A 109 28.39 2.39 6.79
C ALA A 109 28.34 0.88 6.50
N LYS A 110 27.17 0.37 6.06
CA LYS A 110 26.93 -1.08 5.91
C LYS A 110 27.07 -1.59 4.49
N LYS A 111 26.85 -0.74 3.48
CA LYS A 111 26.96 -1.07 2.06
C LYS A 111 26.32 -2.43 1.70
N PRO A 112 25.04 -2.67 2.07
CA PRO A 112 24.37 -3.91 1.72
C PRO A 112 24.36 -4.10 0.20
N LYS A 113 24.44 -5.35 -0.28
CA LYS A 113 24.46 -5.64 -1.73
C LYS A 113 23.21 -5.12 -2.42
N TYR A 114 22.05 -5.21 -1.74
CA TYR A 114 20.76 -4.85 -2.29
C TYR A 114 20.04 -3.83 -1.40
N LEU A 115 19.44 -2.84 -2.04
CA LEU A 115 18.52 -1.90 -1.40
C LEU A 115 17.16 -2.02 -2.07
N LEU A 116 16.08 -2.03 -1.29
CA LEU A 116 14.70 -1.99 -1.79
C LEU A 116 13.95 -0.85 -1.13
N MET A 117 13.55 0.13 -1.90
CA MET A 117 12.71 1.25 -1.48
C MET A 117 11.29 1.10 -2.07
N GLU A 118 10.29 1.37 -1.25
CA GLU A 118 8.91 1.55 -1.71
C GLU A 118 8.38 2.90 -1.23
N ASN A 119 7.58 3.57 -2.08
CA ASN A 119 6.84 4.77 -1.68
C ASN A 119 5.67 5.04 -2.63
N VAL A 120 4.89 6.09 -2.35
CA VAL A 120 3.78 6.51 -3.22
C VAL A 120 4.29 7.01 -4.56
N LYS A 121 3.51 6.79 -5.64
CA LYS A 121 3.81 7.26 -7.00
C LYS A 121 4.19 8.75 -7.06
N ASN A 122 3.54 9.58 -6.22
CA ASN A 122 3.78 11.03 -6.21
C ASN A 122 5.21 11.43 -5.81
N LEU A 123 6.03 10.51 -5.29
CA LEU A 123 7.46 10.72 -5.10
C LEU A 123 8.16 11.08 -6.43
N LEU A 124 7.67 10.55 -7.56
CA LEU A 124 8.14 10.89 -8.90
C LEU A 124 7.38 12.08 -9.51
N GLY A 125 6.47 12.69 -8.75
CA GLY A 125 5.71 13.85 -9.19
C GLY A 125 6.60 15.10 -9.31
N LYS A 126 6.16 16.06 -10.13
CA LYS A 126 6.90 17.28 -10.50
C LYS A 126 7.53 18.00 -9.30
N ASN A 127 6.83 18.03 -8.17
CA ASN A 127 7.27 18.76 -6.97
C ASN A 127 8.36 18.03 -6.17
N HIS A 128 8.49 16.71 -6.33
CA HIS A 128 9.36 15.87 -5.50
C HIS A 128 10.50 15.22 -6.29
N TYR A 129 10.37 15.15 -7.61
CA TYR A 129 11.29 14.43 -8.50
C TYR A 129 12.74 14.90 -8.37
N LYS A 130 12.97 16.22 -8.23
CA LYS A 130 14.30 16.75 -8.03
C LYS A 130 14.99 16.15 -6.79
N HIS A 131 14.30 16.10 -5.67
CA HIS A 131 14.85 15.54 -4.42
C HIS A 131 14.99 14.04 -4.47
N PHE A 132 14.12 13.35 -5.23
CA PHE A 132 14.29 11.92 -5.51
C PHE A 132 15.58 11.68 -6.35
N GLN A 133 15.86 12.51 -7.34
CA GLN A 133 17.11 12.43 -8.09
C GLN A 133 18.34 12.73 -7.22
N GLU A 134 18.26 13.70 -6.32
CA GLU A 134 19.32 13.97 -5.33
C GLU A 134 19.62 12.71 -4.49
N TRP A 135 18.58 11.99 -4.08
CA TRP A 135 18.72 10.71 -3.38
C TRP A 135 19.40 9.65 -4.25
N CYS A 136 18.98 9.49 -5.50
CA CYS A 136 19.62 8.58 -6.45
C CYS A 136 21.13 8.90 -6.61
N ASN A 137 21.48 10.16 -6.77
CA ASN A 137 22.87 10.59 -6.90
C ASN A 137 23.71 10.25 -5.65
N VAL A 138 23.12 10.34 -4.45
CA VAL A 138 23.77 9.91 -3.22
C VAL A 138 24.08 8.41 -3.25
N LEU A 139 23.13 7.58 -3.64
CA LEU A 139 23.35 6.14 -3.74
C LEU A 139 24.39 5.79 -4.81
N GLU A 140 24.38 6.49 -5.95
CA GLU A 140 25.36 6.33 -7.01
C GLU A 140 26.77 6.70 -6.52
N SER A 141 26.91 7.74 -5.69
CA SER A 141 28.19 8.10 -5.09
C SER A 141 28.75 7.02 -4.14
N PHE A 142 27.89 6.14 -3.63
CA PHE A 142 28.27 4.97 -2.83
C PHE A 142 28.58 3.72 -3.67
N GLY A 143 28.38 3.78 -4.99
CA GLY A 143 28.65 2.70 -5.93
C GLY A 143 27.42 1.86 -6.28
N TYR A 144 26.20 2.33 -5.98
CA TYR A 144 24.98 1.67 -6.39
C TYR A 144 24.55 2.07 -7.79
N THR A 145 23.91 1.14 -8.50
CA THR A 145 23.12 1.40 -9.70
C THR A 145 21.64 1.33 -9.32
N ASN A 146 20.87 2.38 -9.66
CA ASN A 146 19.47 2.51 -9.28
C ASN A 146 18.53 2.15 -10.43
N TYR A 147 17.54 1.31 -10.14
CA TYR A 147 16.45 0.94 -11.05
C TYR A 147 15.13 1.28 -10.35
N TYR A 148 14.26 2.06 -10.97
CA TYR A 148 12.97 2.38 -10.37
C TYR A 148 11.83 2.34 -11.40
N LYS A 149 10.67 1.90 -10.93
CA LYS A 149 9.46 1.79 -11.74
C LYS A 149 8.22 1.99 -10.87
N VAL A 150 7.18 2.57 -11.44
CA VAL A 150 5.85 2.56 -10.81
C VAL A 150 5.16 1.25 -11.16
N LEU A 151 4.78 0.50 -10.14
CA LEU A 151 4.01 -0.74 -10.26
C LEU A 151 2.62 -0.53 -9.67
N ASN A 152 1.63 -1.25 -10.20
CA ASN A 152 0.27 -1.22 -9.67
C ASN A 152 -0.14 -2.64 -9.28
N ALA A 153 -0.56 -2.83 -8.04
CA ALA A 153 -0.89 -4.13 -7.47
C ALA A 153 -1.91 -4.92 -8.30
N LYS A 154 -2.84 -4.24 -8.98
CA LYS A 154 -3.85 -4.87 -9.84
C LYS A 154 -3.28 -5.65 -11.03
N HIS A 155 -2.03 -5.41 -11.41
CA HIS A 155 -1.35 -6.13 -12.48
C HIS A 155 -0.52 -7.32 -11.97
N TYR A 156 -0.67 -7.66 -10.69
CA TYR A 156 0.06 -8.73 -10.03
C TYR A 156 -0.85 -9.58 -9.12
N GLY A 157 -2.09 -9.79 -9.55
CA GLY A 157 -3.05 -10.69 -8.88
C GLY A 157 -3.79 -10.10 -7.67
N VAL A 158 -3.56 -8.83 -7.31
CA VAL A 158 -4.23 -8.17 -6.18
C VAL A 158 -5.33 -7.25 -6.72
N PRO A 159 -6.62 -7.45 -6.38
CA PRO A 159 -7.72 -6.64 -6.90
C PRO A 159 -7.77 -5.25 -6.24
N GLN A 160 -6.64 -4.53 -6.26
CA GLN A 160 -6.51 -3.20 -5.68
C GLN A 160 -5.78 -2.25 -6.64
N ASN A 161 -6.38 -1.11 -6.92
CA ASN A 161 -5.73 -0.04 -7.67
C ASN A 161 -4.76 0.71 -6.73
N ARG A 162 -3.54 0.16 -6.59
CA ARG A 162 -2.48 0.68 -5.71
C ARG A 162 -1.19 0.89 -6.47
N GLU A 163 -0.95 2.12 -6.89
CA GLU A 163 0.29 2.51 -7.56
C GLU A 163 1.37 2.86 -6.53
N ARG A 164 2.55 2.24 -6.67
CA ARG A 164 3.73 2.52 -5.85
C ARG A 164 4.97 2.59 -6.70
N VAL A 165 5.88 3.49 -6.34
CA VAL A 165 7.23 3.45 -6.89
C VAL A 165 8.06 2.46 -6.07
N PHE A 166 8.68 1.54 -6.78
CA PHE A 166 9.70 0.66 -6.23
C PHE A 166 11.06 1.06 -6.82
N MET A 167 12.08 1.11 -5.97
CA MET A 167 13.45 1.29 -6.41
C MET A 167 14.31 0.16 -5.85
N VAL A 168 14.98 -0.54 -6.77
CA VAL A 168 16.01 -1.53 -6.46
C VAL A 168 17.36 -0.89 -6.76
N SER A 169 18.26 -0.85 -5.77
CA SER A 169 19.61 -0.36 -5.96
C SER A 169 20.60 -1.49 -5.66
N ILE A 170 21.55 -1.72 -6.55
CA ILE A 170 22.48 -2.85 -6.48
C ILE A 170 23.91 -2.31 -6.45
N LEU A 171 24.69 -2.77 -5.45
CA LEU A 171 26.05 -2.33 -5.22
C LEU A 171 27.04 -3.04 -6.19
N GLY A 172 27.91 -2.26 -6.83
CA GLY A 172 29.00 -2.75 -7.66
C GLY A 172 28.54 -3.47 -8.94
N GLU A 173 29.41 -4.26 -9.53
CA GLU A 173 29.12 -4.97 -10.78
C GLU A 173 28.01 -6.01 -10.64
N HIS A 174 27.06 -6.01 -11.57
CA HIS A 174 25.92 -6.92 -11.64
C HIS A 174 25.31 -6.91 -13.04
N LYS A 175 24.48 -7.92 -13.33
CA LYS A 175 23.64 -7.92 -14.54
C LYS A 175 22.56 -6.84 -14.41
N PRO A 176 22.14 -6.17 -15.50
CA PRO A 176 21.04 -5.24 -15.48
C PRO A 176 19.79 -5.85 -14.83
N TYR A 177 19.21 -5.13 -13.87
CA TYR A 177 17.97 -5.53 -13.22
C TYR A 177 16.77 -5.20 -14.10
N GLN A 178 15.84 -6.12 -14.18
CA GLN A 178 14.55 -5.93 -14.87
C GLN A 178 13.40 -6.13 -13.89
N PHE A 179 12.49 -5.19 -13.87
CA PHE A 179 11.24 -5.36 -13.13
C PHE A 179 10.39 -6.45 -13.79
N PRO A 180 9.57 -7.18 -13.00
CA PRO A 180 8.66 -8.16 -13.57
C PRO A 180 7.74 -7.53 -14.61
N ASP A 181 7.41 -8.33 -15.62
CA ASP A 181 6.41 -7.95 -16.62
C ASP A 181 5.03 -7.84 -15.98
N LEU A 182 4.15 -7.11 -16.65
CA LEU A 182 2.76 -7.04 -16.24
C LEU A 182 2.10 -8.39 -16.48
N GLU A 183 1.41 -8.89 -15.47
CA GLU A 183 0.58 -10.09 -15.62
C GLU A 183 -0.81 -9.68 -16.14
N ASP A 184 -1.34 -10.46 -17.08
CA ASP A 184 -2.74 -10.31 -17.53
C ASP A 184 -3.66 -10.99 -16.52
N VAL A 185 -3.87 -10.33 -15.39
CA VAL A 185 -4.68 -10.85 -14.29
C VAL A 185 -5.99 -10.08 -14.23
N SER A 186 -7.09 -10.78 -14.39
CA SER A 186 -8.44 -10.23 -14.28
C SER A 186 -9.06 -10.45 -12.89
N THR A 187 -8.27 -10.27 -11.82
CA THR A 187 -8.75 -10.40 -10.45
C THR A 187 -9.59 -9.17 -10.07
N CYS A 188 -10.76 -9.39 -9.48
CA CYS A 188 -11.65 -8.34 -9.01
C CYS A 188 -12.05 -8.57 -7.54
N ILE A 189 -12.79 -7.64 -6.94
CA ILE A 189 -13.23 -7.74 -5.55
C ILE A 189 -14.00 -9.04 -5.30
N GLU A 190 -14.83 -9.47 -6.24
CA GLU A 190 -15.62 -10.72 -6.14
C GLU A 190 -14.76 -11.93 -5.80
N ASP A 191 -13.55 -12.00 -6.35
CA ASP A 191 -12.66 -13.17 -6.21
C ASP A 191 -12.04 -13.32 -4.81
N ILE A 192 -12.17 -12.30 -3.95
CA ILE A 192 -11.57 -12.27 -2.61
C ILE A 192 -12.61 -12.16 -1.49
N LEU A 193 -13.91 -12.17 -1.81
CA LEU A 193 -14.96 -12.02 -0.81
C LEU A 193 -15.09 -13.28 0.05
N GLU A 194 -15.30 -13.06 1.34
CA GLU A 194 -15.67 -14.15 2.29
C GLU A 194 -17.12 -14.57 2.09
N ASP A 195 -17.40 -15.88 2.18
CA ASP A 195 -18.75 -16.42 2.02
C ASP A 195 -19.72 -15.98 3.15
N ASN A 196 -19.23 -15.83 4.37
CA ASN A 196 -20.04 -15.50 5.55
C ASN A 196 -19.32 -14.51 6.48
N PRO A 197 -19.17 -13.24 6.08
CA PRO A 197 -18.51 -12.26 6.91
C PRO A 197 -19.31 -11.93 8.18
N ASP A 198 -18.62 -11.53 9.25
CA ASP A 198 -19.24 -11.15 10.53
C ASP A 198 -20.24 -9.99 10.32
N LYS A 199 -21.39 -10.09 10.99
CA LYS A 199 -22.49 -9.11 10.94
C LYS A 199 -22.05 -7.67 11.26
N LYS A 200 -20.97 -7.46 12.00
CA LYS A 200 -20.42 -6.14 12.29
C LYS A 200 -19.94 -5.35 11.06
N TYR A 201 -19.71 -6.04 9.93
CA TYR A 201 -19.31 -5.38 8.67
C TYR A 201 -20.50 -4.87 7.87
N TYR A 202 -21.71 -5.37 8.13
CA TYR A 202 -22.93 -4.92 7.47
C TYR A 202 -23.37 -3.55 7.98
N LEU A 203 -23.95 -2.78 7.10
CA LEU A 203 -24.44 -1.43 7.41
C LEU A 203 -25.92 -1.47 7.82
N ALA A 204 -26.31 -0.54 8.68
CA ALA A 204 -27.71 -0.40 9.08
C ALA A 204 -28.60 -0.01 7.89
N GLU A 205 -29.89 -0.36 7.95
CA GLU A 205 -30.89 -0.06 6.91
C GLU A 205 -30.97 1.43 6.52
N ASP A 206 -30.79 2.34 7.47
CA ASP A 206 -30.80 3.77 7.17
C ASP A 206 -29.70 4.18 6.17
N ASN A 207 -28.59 3.43 6.15
CA ASN A 207 -27.54 3.65 5.15
C ASN A 207 -27.97 3.13 3.76
N LYS A 208 -28.74 2.03 3.69
CA LYS A 208 -29.33 1.54 2.42
C LYS A 208 -30.30 2.57 1.86
N LYS A 209 -31.20 3.11 2.68
CA LYS A 209 -32.19 4.13 2.28
C LYS A 209 -31.49 5.36 1.71
N LYS A 210 -30.53 5.92 2.44
CA LYS A 210 -29.73 7.07 1.99
C LYS A 210 -28.98 6.80 0.68
N PHE A 211 -28.45 5.59 0.53
CA PHE A 211 -27.76 5.21 -0.69
C PHE A 211 -28.70 5.20 -1.89
N ILE A 212 -29.90 4.60 -1.75
CA ILE A 212 -30.92 4.56 -2.81
C ILE A 212 -31.38 5.99 -3.17
N GLU A 213 -31.66 6.84 -2.17
CA GLU A 213 -32.05 8.24 -2.41
C GLU A 213 -30.98 8.95 -3.26
N ASN A 214 -29.70 8.81 -2.87
CA ASN A 214 -28.60 9.42 -3.62
C ASN A 214 -28.43 8.83 -5.03
N LEU A 215 -28.71 7.53 -5.22
CA LEU A 215 -28.69 6.92 -6.56
C LEU A 215 -29.82 7.44 -7.45
N LYS A 216 -31.02 7.61 -6.89
CA LYS A 216 -32.16 8.18 -7.63
C LYS A 216 -31.87 9.63 -8.08
N GLU A 217 -31.19 10.42 -7.24
CA GLU A 217 -30.77 11.78 -7.59
C GLU A 217 -29.63 11.81 -8.63
N ALA A 218 -28.71 10.83 -8.60
CA ALA A 218 -27.52 10.79 -9.44
C ALA A 218 -27.72 10.06 -10.79
N GLY A 219 -28.81 9.33 -10.97
CA GLY A 219 -29.10 8.51 -12.15
C GLY A 219 -29.07 7.01 -11.84
N LEU A 220 -30.20 6.48 -11.38
CA LEU A 220 -30.36 5.08 -10.97
C LEU A 220 -30.04 4.07 -12.08
N GLU A 221 -30.40 4.36 -13.33
CA GLU A 221 -30.16 3.46 -14.47
C GLU A 221 -28.68 3.14 -14.66
N THR A 222 -27.84 4.17 -14.65
CA THR A 222 -26.38 3.99 -14.76
C THR A 222 -25.79 3.19 -13.61
N ALA A 223 -26.33 3.34 -12.40
CA ALA A 223 -25.90 2.55 -11.24
C ALA A 223 -26.32 1.07 -11.39
N LEU A 224 -27.54 0.80 -11.84
CA LEU A 224 -28.05 -0.54 -12.12
C LEU A 224 -27.22 -1.28 -13.17
N GLU A 225 -26.83 -0.60 -14.26
CA GLU A 225 -25.93 -1.17 -15.27
C GLU A 225 -24.60 -1.64 -14.65
N LYS A 226 -23.99 -0.80 -13.80
CA LYS A 226 -22.73 -1.14 -13.13
C LYS A 226 -22.87 -2.28 -12.12
N ILE A 227 -23.96 -2.31 -11.34
CA ILE A 227 -24.22 -3.34 -10.33
C ILE A 227 -24.48 -4.70 -10.99
N ASN A 228 -25.25 -4.71 -12.08
CA ASN A 228 -25.65 -5.92 -12.78
C ASN A 228 -24.61 -6.42 -13.79
N SER A 229 -23.56 -5.66 -14.03
CA SER A 229 -22.49 -6.09 -14.93
C SER A 229 -21.72 -7.25 -14.34
N THR A 230 -21.66 -8.36 -15.08
CA THR A 230 -20.84 -9.56 -14.75
C THR A 230 -19.46 -9.48 -15.40
N GLU A 231 -19.21 -8.51 -16.25
CA GLU A 231 -17.92 -8.32 -16.88
C GLU A 231 -16.89 -7.79 -15.88
N LYS A 232 -15.79 -8.53 -15.70
CA LYS A 232 -14.70 -8.13 -14.81
C LYS A 232 -13.97 -6.91 -15.35
N SER A 233 -13.73 -5.93 -14.47
CA SER A 233 -13.05 -4.68 -14.80
C SER A 233 -11.73 -4.56 -14.04
N THR A 234 -10.67 -4.21 -14.74
CA THR A 234 -9.38 -3.83 -14.14
C THR A 234 -9.37 -2.39 -13.58
N GLN A 235 -10.53 -1.73 -13.56
CA GLN A 235 -10.72 -0.40 -12.99
C GLN A 235 -11.59 -0.47 -11.74
N THR A 236 -11.47 0.56 -10.91
CA THR A 236 -12.38 0.73 -9.78
C THR A 236 -13.78 1.11 -10.30
N VAL A 237 -14.76 0.27 -10.05
CA VAL A 237 -16.16 0.53 -10.44
C VAL A 237 -16.85 1.26 -9.29
N ASN A 238 -16.97 2.57 -9.39
CA ASN A 238 -17.74 3.37 -8.43
C ASN A 238 -19.23 3.35 -8.80
N ILE A 239 -20.06 2.79 -7.93
CA ILE A 239 -21.52 2.71 -8.10
C ILE A 239 -22.20 3.98 -7.61
N GLY A 240 -21.77 4.51 -6.45
CA GLY A 240 -22.38 5.67 -5.83
C GLY A 240 -21.81 5.97 -4.45
N ASN A 241 -22.47 6.85 -3.72
CA ASN A 241 -22.06 7.28 -2.38
C ASN A 241 -23.28 7.36 -1.45
N MET A 242 -23.09 6.94 -0.19
CA MET A 242 -24.12 7.08 0.86
C MET A 242 -24.29 8.53 1.35
N TYR A 243 -23.29 9.38 1.11
CA TYR A 243 -23.34 10.81 1.46
C TYR A 243 -23.45 11.62 0.18
N ASN A 244 -24.24 12.69 0.22
CA ASN A 244 -24.50 13.53 -0.95
C ASN A 244 -23.20 13.90 -1.68
N ASN A 245 -23.16 13.63 -3.00
CA ASN A 245 -21.99 13.71 -3.89
C ASN A 245 -21.38 15.12 -4.07
N LYS A 246 -21.84 16.15 -3.35
CA LYS A 246 -21.36 17.54 -3.52
C LYS A 246 -19.84 17.72 -3.37
N TYR A 247 -19.11 16.73 -2.82
CA TYR A 247 -17.68 16.87 -2.49
C TYR A 247 -16.77 15.77 -3.02
N ASP A 248 -17.20 14.90 -3.94
CA ASP A 248 -16.40 13.75 -4.44
C ASP A 248 -15.61 12.99 -3.33
N SER A 249 -16.18 12.97 -2.12
CA SER A 249 -15.56 12.36 -0.94
C SER A 249 -15.39 10.86 -1.12
N GLN A 250 -14.23 10.32 -0.73
CA GLN A 250 -14.03 8.86 -0.64
C GLN A 250 -14.86 8.24 0.49
N ALA A 251 -15.29 9.04 1.47
CA ALA A 251 -16.16 8.57 2.53
C ALA A 251 -17.52 8.16 1.97
N GLY A 252 -17.99 6.99 2.34
CA GLY A 252 -19.31 6.51 1.95
C GLY A 252 -19.45 5.95 0.53
N ARG A 253 -18.38 5.89 -0.28
CA ARG A 253 -18.43 5.27 -1.61
C ARG A 253 -18.75 3.78 -1.56
N ILE A 254 -19.59 3.36 -2.49
CA ILE A 254 -19.95 1.96 -2.74
C ILE A 254 -19.33 1.54 -4.07
N TYR A 255 -18.69 0.38 -4.09
CA TYR A 255 -17.95 -0.12 -5.24
C TYR A 255 -18.60 -1.39 -5.79
N GLY A 256 -18.48 -1.55 -7.11
CA GLY A 256 -18.89 -2.77 -7.80
C GLY A 256 -17.92 -3.92 -7.53
N ARG A 257 -18.47 -5.11 -7.28
CA ARG A 257 -17.71 -6.34 -6.98
C ARG A 257 -16.89 -6.81 -8.18
N ASN A 258 -17.35 -6.51 -9.40
CA ASN A 258 -16.69 -6.83 -10.66
C ASN A 258 -15.48 -5.95 -10.99
N GLY A 259 -15.17 -4.96 -10.17
CA GLY A 259 -14.02 -4.07 -10.32
C GLY A 259 -12.93 -4.32 -9.27
N VAL A 260 -11.87 -3.49 -9.32
CA VAL A 260 -10.82 -3.51 -8.31
C VAL A 260 -11.13 -2.52 -7.18
N SER A 261 -10.65 -2.82 -5.97
CA SER A 261 -10.73 -1.92 -4.82
C SER A 261 -9.89 -0.65 -5.06
N PRO A 262 -10.28 0.52 -4.53
CA PRO A 262 -9.39 1.66 -4.46
C PRO A 262 -8.20 1.36 -3.54
N THR A 263 -7.17 2.21 -3.59
CA THR A 263 -6.08 2.14 -2.62
C THR A 263 -6.62 2.23 -1.20
N LEU A 264 -6.34 1.22 -0.38
CA LEU A 264 -6.70 1.22 1.04
C LEU A 264 -5.85 2.28 1.78
N SER A 265 -6.52 3.10 2.57
CA SER A 265 -5.89 4.05 3.48
C SER A 265 -5.72 3.41 4.86
N THR A 266 -5.06 4.12 5.80
CA THR A 266 -4.95 3.69 7.21
C THR A 266 -6.30 3.64 7.94
N MET A 267 -7.38 4.01 7.27
CA MET A 267 -8.78 3.96 7.75
C MET A 267 -9.03 4.63 9.10
N ASN A 268 -8.22 5.62 9.46
CA ASN A 268 -8.32 6.40 10.70
C ASN A 268 -9.60 7.26 10.71
N GLY A 269 -10.76 6.61 10.82
CA GLY A 269 -12.08 7.25 10.88
C GLY A 269 -12.62 7.74 9.52
N GLY A 270 -13.69 8.55 9.57
CA GLY A 270 -14.28 9.19 8.39
C GLY A 270 -14.97 8.25 7.40
N ASN A 271 -15.28 7.01 7.81
CA ASN A 271 -16.06 6.06 7.00
C ASN A 271 -15.46 5.76 5.62
N ARG A 272 -14.11 5.73 5.53
CA ARG A 272 -13.33 5.59 4.29
C ARG A 272 -13.11 4.14 3.84
N GLN A 273 -13.53 3.17 4.66
CA GLN A 273 -13.45 1.76 4.29
C GLN A 273 -14.24 1.51 3.01
N PRO A 274 -13.70 0.78 2.02
CA PRO A 274 -14.44 0.37 0.84
C PRO A 274 -15.68 -0.41 1.23
N LYS A 275 -16.76 -0.18 0.51
CA LYS A 275 -18.06 -0.83 0.73
C LYS A 275 -18.56 -1.42 -0.57
N ILE A 276 -19.28 -2.51 -0.47
CA ILE A 276 -19.83 -3.27 -1.59
C ILE A 276 -21.31 -3.55 -1.38
N ILE A 277 -21.95 -3.98 -2.45
CA ILE A 277 -23.33 -4.50 -2.43
C ILE A 277 -23.25 -6.02 -2.48
N GLU A 278 -23.99 -6.70 -1.59
CA GLU A 278 -24.24 -8.13 -1.64
C GLU A 278 -25.72 -8.43 -1.88
N GLY A 279 -26.00 -9.58 -2.51
CA GLY A 279 -27.36 -9.98 -2.89
C GLY A 279 -27.79 -9.34 -4.23
N LYS A 280 -29.07 -9.49 -4.54
CA LYS A 280 -29.67 -8.95 -5.74
C LYS A 280 -30.16 -7.52 -5.48
N PHE A 281 -29.47 -6.53 -6.03
CA PHE A 281 -29.86 -5.15 -5.83
C PHE A 281 -31.22 -4.85 -6.46
N ASP A 282 -32.18 -4.48 -5.62
CA ASP A 282 -33.50 -3.99 -6.02
C ASP A 282 -33.80 -2.72 -5.21
N PRO A 283 -33.88 -1.55 -5.84
CA PRO A 283 -34.07 -0.28 -5.13
C PRO A 283 -35.46 -0.12 -4.48
N ASP A 284 -36.41 -0.95 -4.86
CA ASP A 284 -37.77 -0.95 -4.29
C ASP A 284 -37.95 -2.00 -3.17
N HIS A 285 -36.98 -2.91 -3.04
CA HIS A 285 -37.00 -3.99 -2.03
C HIS A 285 -35.70 -4.00 -1.22
N LEU A 286 -35.65 -3.28 -0.08
CA LEU A 286 -34.46 -3.13 0.77
C LEU A 286 -33.90 -4.46 1.29
N ASP A 287 -34.74 -5.46 1.47
CA ASP A 287 -34.34 -6.79 1.96
C ASP A 287 -33.65 -7.66 0.90
N SER A 288 -33.67 -7.24 -0.37
CA SER A 288 -33.08 -7.99 -1.48
C SER A 288 -31.56 -7.90 -1.54
N PHE A 289 -30.96 -6.92 -0.87
CA PHE A 289 -29.52 -6.68 -0.88
C PHE A 289 -29.01 -6.17 0.47
N GLU A 290 -27.70 -6.31 0.67
CA GLU A 290 -27.01 -5.76 1.80
C GLU A 290 -25.88 -4.80 1.34
N LEU A 291 -25.60 -3.81 2.18
CA LEU A 291 -24.39 -2.99 2.08
C LEU A 291 -23.44 -3.39 3.17
N ARG A 292 -22.20 -3.69 2.84
CA ARG A 292 -21.16 -3.96 3.83
C ARG A 292 -19.80 -3.37 3.49
N LYS A 293 -18.97 -3.25 4.51
CA LYS A 293 -17.54 -2.95 4.37
C LYS A 293 -16.81 -4.22 3.98
N LEU A 294 -15.68 -4.07 3.31
CA LEU A 294 -14.73 -5.18 3.18
C LEU A 294 -14.18 -5.55 4.57
N THR A 295 -13.98 -6.85 4.79
CA THR A 295 -13.37 -7.36 6.03
C THR A 295 -11.84 -7.15 6.01
N PRO A 296 -11.14 -7.30 7.14
CA PRO A 296 -9.67 -7.28 7.13
C PRO A 296 -9.04 -8.38 6.27
N LEU A 297 -9.71 -9.52 6.08
CA LEU A 297 -9.20 -10.61 5.25
C LEU A 297 -9.35 -10.30 3.75
N GLU A 298 -10.34 -9.48 3.38
CA GLU A 298 -10.61 -9.01 2.02
C GLU A 298 -9.82 -7.73 1.67
N CYS A 299 -9.03 -7.21 2.58
CA CYS A 299 -8.17 -6.03 2.43
C CYS A 299 -6.71 -6.43 2.36
#